data_b09ba3aa0addcd616649b3b58d3facef
#
_entry.id   b09ba3aa0addcd616649b3b58d3facef
#
_cell.length_a   1.000
_cell.length_b   1.000
_cell.length_c   1.000
_cell.angle_alpha   90.00
_cell.angle_beta   90.00
_cell.angle_gamma   90.00
#
_symmetry.space_group_name_H-M   'P 1'
#
loop_
_entity.id
_entity.type
_entity.pdbx_description
1 polymer ?
#
loop_
_entity_poly.entity_id
_entity_poly.type
_entity_poly.pdbx_seq_one_letter_code
_entity_poly.pdbx_strand_id
1 'polypeptide(L)'
;VVEWDAETRAQIAALPHSDDETREELGVAALAGEQGFSTLERLWIRPTCDVNGMLCGYTDEGAKTVLPNHAMAKVSFRLVPDQSGAKVTELLEAHLRNVTPAGVTWELKELHGGRPWKARIEGPYFDAAAEALEEAFGTKPVPMGGGGSIPIVVEFEERLHAPALLLGFSLPGCNLHAPNEWLSVENFEKGIGALALLYDKLGAHAAD
;
A
#
# COMPACT_ATOMS: atom_id res chain seq x y z
N VAL A 1 2.40 7.58 14.00
CA VAL A 1 2.06 8.04 12.64
C VAL A 1 2.27 9.54 12.59
N VAL A 2 3.02 10.00 11.60
CA VAL A 2 3.19 11.45 11.34
C VAL A 2 1.94 11.96 10.61
N GLU A 3 1.39 13.06 11.08
CA GLU A 3 0.24 13.69 10.41
C GLU A 3 0.69 14.30 9.07
N TRP A 4 -0.12 14.07 8.05
CA TRP A 4 0.11 14.65 6.74
C TRP A 4 -0.44 16.09 6.70
N ASP A 5 0.27 16.96 5.98
CA ASP A 5 -0.11 18.36 5.86
C ASP A 5 -1.44 18.55 5.11
N ALA A 6 -2.05 19.71 5.31
CA ALA A 6 -3.35 20.03 4.73
C ALA A 6 -3.32 20.10 3.20
N GLU A 7 -2.18 20.45 2.60
CA GLU A 7 -2.02 20.53 1.15
C GLU A 7 -2.05 19.14 0.52
N THR A 8 -1.29 18.18 1.06
CA THR A 8 -1.33 16.78 0.60
C THR A 8 -2.72 16.17 0.75
N ARG A 9 -3.40 16.41 1.87
CA ARG A 9 -4.78 15.96 2.06
C ARG A 9 -5.75 16.57 1.05
N ALA A 10 -5.58 17.85 0.72
CA ALA A 10 -6.38 18.53 -0.30
C ALA A 10 -6.12 17.97 -1.71
N GLN A 11 -4.87 17.63 -2.03
CA GLN A 11 -4.51 16.96 -3.29
C GLN A 11 -5.17 15.58 -3.40
N ILE A 12 -5.17 14.79 -2.34
CA ILE A 12 -5.88 13.50 -2.29
C ILE A 12 -7.39 13.70 -2.50
N ALA A 13 -7.98 14.68 -1.83
CA ALA A 13 -9.41 14.95 -1.94
C ALA A 13 -9.86 15.47 -3.32
N ALA A 14 -8.92 16.04 -4.11
CA ALA A 14 -9.19 16.53 -5.47
C ALA A 14 -9.16 15.41 -6.53
N LEU A 15 -8.74 14.20 -6.17
CA LEU A 15 -8.70 13.07 -7.11
C LEU A 15 -10.12 12.61 -7.45
N PRO A 16 -10.36 12.17 -8.69
CA PRO A 16 -11.63 11.58 -9.09
C PRO A 16 -11.80 10.22 -8.38
N HIS A 17 -12.53 10.22 -7.29
CA HIS A 17 -12.82 9.03 -6.50
C HIS A 17 -14.25 9.11 -5.93
N SER A 18 -14.97 8.00 -5.97
CA SER A 18 -16.30 7.86 -5.43
C SER A 18 -16.35 6.69 -4.45
N ASP A 19 -16.72 6.96 -3.21
CA ASP A 19 -16.97 5.92 -2.21
C ASP A 19 -18.16 5.03 -2.60
N ASP A 20 -19.11 5.55 -3.34
CA ASP A 20 -20.26 4.78 -3.83
C ASP A 20 -19.84 3.79 -4.90
N GLU A 21 -19.02 4.21 -5.87
CA GLU A 21 -18.45 3.32 -6.89
C GLU A 21 -17.56 2.24 -6.24
N THR A 22 -16.71 2.62 -5.31
CA THR A 22 -15.87 1.67 -4.56
C THR A 22 -16.72 0.64 -3.79
N ARG A 23 -17.79 1.07 -3.16
CA ARG A 23 -18.71 0.19 -2.44
C ARG A 23 -19.41 -0.80 -3.38
N GLU A 24 -19.86 -0.32 -4.54
CA GLU A 24 -20.46 -1.17 -5.57
C GLU A 24 -19.47 -2.18 -6.14
N GLU A 25 -18.26 -1.76 -6.48
CA GLU A 25 -17.19 -2.63 -6.99
C GLU A 25 -16.83 -3.74 -5.99
N LEU A 26 -16.74 -3.39 -4.71
CA LEU A 26 -16.47 -4.37 -3.64
C LEU A 26 -17.68 -5.22 -3.25
N GLY A 27 -18.88 -4.88 -3.67
CA GLY A 27 -20.11 -5.60 -3.32
C GLY A 27 -20.46 -5.54 -1.84
N VAL A 28 -20.09 -4.44 -1.15
CA VAL A 28 -20.30 -4.29 0.30
C VAL A 28 -21.37 -3.24 0.61
N ALA A 29 -22.07 -3.41 1.74
CA ALA A 29 -23.11 -2.47 2.14
C ALA A 29 -22.56 -1.13 2.65
N ALA A 30 -21.35 -1.13 3.20
CA ALA A 30 -20.67 0.06 3.72
C ALA A 30 -19.16 -0.10 3.68
N LEU A 31 -18.45 1.02 3.49
CA LEU A 31 -17.01 1.10 3.67
C LEU A 31 -16.69 1.32 5.15
N ALA A 32 -15.69 0.61 5.66
CA ALA A 32 -15.23 0.71 7.04
C ALA A 32 -13.78 1.25 7.08
N GLY A 33 -13.36 1.71 8.25
CA GLY A 33 -11.99 2.14 8.49
C GLY A 33 -11.90 3.22 9.56
N GLU A 34 -10.71 3.81 9.68
CA GLU A 34 -10.40 4.83 10.67
C GLU A 34 -11.26 6.09 10.49
N GLN A 35 -11.84 6.57 11.60
CA GLN A 35 -12.70 7.75 11.59
C GLN A 35 -11.90 9.03 11.29
N GLY A 36 -12.50 9.96 10.56
CA GLY A 36 -11.88 11.25 10.22
C GLY A 36 -10.96 11.23 8.99
N PHE A 37 -10.89 10.10 8.29
CA PHE A 37 -10.13 9.93 7.05
C PHE A 37 -11.02 9.42 5.93
N SER A 38 -10.81 9.94 4.70
CA SER A 38 -11.46 9.45 3.49
C SER A 38 -10.94 8.06 3.11
N THR A 39 -11.60 7.39 2.17
CA THR A 39 -11.19 6.06 1.70
C THR A 39 -9.77 6.08 1.11
N LEU A 40 -9.44 7.06 0.29
CA LEU A 40 -8.10 7.20 -0.27
C LEU A 40 -7.04 7.49 0.80
N GLU A 41 -7.35 8.34 1.78
CA GLU A 41 -6.44 8.59 2.90
C GLU A 41 -6.17 7.32 3.72
N ARG A 42 -7.20 6.52 3.99
CA ARG A 42 -7.05 5.23 4.68
C ARG A 42 -6.16 4.26 3.91
N LEU A 43 -6.28 4.23 2.58
CA LEU A 43 -5.49 3.35 1.72
C LEU A 43 -4.02 3.79 1.57
N TRP A 44 -3.74 5.09 1.63
CA TRP A 44 -2.44 5.62 1.22
C TRP A 44 -1.60 6.18 2.35
N ILE A 45 -2.23 6.82 3.34
CA ILE A 45 -1.52 7.57 4.38
C ILE A 45 -1.82 7.11 5.81
N ARG A 46 -2.67 6.09 5.96
CA ARG A 46 -2.95 5.49 7.27
C ARG A 46 -2.45 4.04 7.32
N PRO A 47 -1.86 3.63 8.46
CA PRO A 47 -1.41 2.25 8.62
C PRO A 47 -2.61 1.32 8.82
N THR A 48 -2.44 0.04 8.49
CA THR A 48 -3.44 -1.00 8.79
C THR A 48 -2.91 -2.04 9.77
N CYS A 49 -3.86 -2.74 10.37
CA CYS A 49 -3.61 -3.92 11.20
C CYS A 49 -4.64 -4.97 10.80
N ASP A 50 -4.20 -6.00 10.10
CA ASP A 50 -5.07 -6.96 9.46
C ASP A 50 -4.85 -8.36 10.05
N VAL A 51 -5.92 -9.03 10.48
CA VAL A 51 -5.88 -10.43 10.91
C VAL A 51 -6.02 -11.32 9.69
N ASN A 52 -4.89 -11.87 9.21
CA ASN A 52 -4.82 -12.68 8.00
C ASN A 52 -5.20 -14.15 8.21
N GLY A 53 -5.21 -14.61 9.44
CA GLY A 53 -5.59 -15.96 9.79
C GLY A 53 -5.82 -16.12 11.28
N MET A 54 -6.75 -17.00 11.62
CA MET A 54 -7.06 -17.33 13.00
C MET A 54 -7.36 -18.82 13.12
N LEU A 55 -6.81 -19.46 14.13
CA LEU A 55 -7.09 -20.85 14.45
C LEU A 55 -7.39 -20.97 15.93
N CYS A 56 -8.56 -21.50 16.26
CA CYS A 56 -8.97 -21.73 17.64
C CYS A 56 -10.08 -22.79 17.69
N GLY A 57 -10.05 -23.65 18.70
CA GLY A 57 -11.10 -24.64 18.93
C GLY A 57 -11.01 -25.88 18.03
N TYR A 58 -12.10 -26.60 17.97
CA TYR A 58 -12.25 -27.80 17.16
C TYR A 58 -12.78 -27.42 15.78
N THR A 59 -12.06 -27.79 14.75
CA THR A 59 -12.32 -27.38 13.36
C THR A 59 -12.63 -28.55 12.42
N ASP A 60 -12.62 -29.83 12.93
CA ASP A 60 -12.99 -31.00 12.15
C ASP A 60 -14.51 -31.17 12.07
N GLU A 61 -14.97 -32.13 11.29
CA GLU A 61 -16.39 -32.42 11.11
C GLU A 61 -17.05 -32.90 12.43
N GLY A 62 -18.29 -32.45 12.65
CA GLY A 62 -19.08 -32.76 13.82
C GLY A 62 -18.95 -31.82 14.98
N ALA A 63 -19.65 -32.11 16.09
CA ALA A 63 -19.63 -31.28 17.28
C ALA A 63 -18.72 -31.90 18.37
N LYS A 64 -17.91 -31.05 19.01
CA LYS A 64 -17.08 -31.43 20.15
C LYS A 64 -17.18 -30.39 21.25
N THR A 65 -17.71 -30.78 22.38
CA THR A 65 -17.81 -29.90 23.56
C THR A 65 -16.45 -29.85 24.29
N VAL A 66 -15.57 -28.91 23.85
CA VAL A 66 -14.23 -28.75 24.40
C VAL A 66 -13.86 -27.28 24.44
N LEU A 67 -13.19 -26.85 25.50
CA LEU A 67 -12.53 -25.56 25.56
C LEU A 67 -11.14 -25.68 24.93
N PRO A 68 -10.78 -24.82 23.99
CA PRO A 68 -9.46 -24.86 23.37
C PRO A 68 -8.38 -24.48 24.39
N ASN A 69 -7.29 -25.23 24.37
CA ASN A 69 -6.09 -24.89 25.14
C ASN A 69 -5.07 -24.04 24.34
N HIS A 70 -5.33 -23.84 23.06
CA HIS A 70 -4.46 -23.12 22.15
C HIS A 70 -5.30 -22.33 21.14
N ALA A 71 -4.82 -21.12 20.87
CA ALA A 71 -5.31 -20.26 19.78
C ALA A 71 -4.12 -19.59 19.09
N MET A 72 -4.25 -19.30 17.81
CA MET A 72 -3.22 -18.63 17.03
C MET A 72 -3.87 -17.61 16.09
N ALA A 73 -3.22 -16.46 15.96
CA ALA A 73 -3.55 -15.48 14.93
C ALA A 73 -2.30 -15.11 14.12
N LYS A 74 -2.49 -14.90 12.84
CA LYS A 74 -1.51 -14.26 11.94
C LYS A 74 -1.98 -12.84 11.72
N VAL A 75 -1.09 -11.89 11.98
CA VAL A 75 -1.41 -10.47 11.87
C VAL A 75 -0.37 -9.81 10.99
N SER A 76 -0.81 -8.95 10.08
CA SER A 76 0.07 -8.10 9.29
C SER A 76 -0.25 -6.63 9.51
N PHE A 77 0.76 -5.80 9.35
CA PHE A 77 0.65 -4.36 9.42
C PHE A 77 1.16 -3.77 8.11
N ARG A 78 0.38 -2.91 7.48
CA ARG A 78 0.91 -2.02 6.47
C ARG A 78 1.35 -0.75 7.15
N LEU A 79 2.62 -0.41 6.95
CA LEU A 79 3.22 0.76 7.57
C LEU A 79 3.16 1.94 6.61
N VAL A 80 3.05 3.14 7.18
CA VAL A 80 3.21 4.40 6.47
C VAL A 80 4.60 4.98 6.74
N PRO A 81 5.08 5.95 5.94
CA PRO A 81 6.37 6.60 6.17
C PRO A 81 6.58 6.98 7.64
N ASP A 82 7.84 6.97 8.06
CA ASP A 82 8.28 7.26 9.45
C ASP A 82 7.84 6.26 10.53
N GLN A 83 7.30 5.11 10.14
CA GLN A 83 7.07 3.99 11.03
C GLN A 83 8.21 2.97 10.94
N SER A 84 8.47 2.31 12.05
CA SER A 84 9.44 1.21 12.17
C SER A 84 8.74 -0.09 12.53
N GLY A 85 9.01 -1.16 11.81
CA GLY A 85 8.49 -2.50 12.12
C GLY A 85 8.84 -2.93 13.55
N ALA A 86 10.08 -2.73 13.97
CA ALA A 86 10.52 -3.04 15.33
C ALA A 86 9.69 -2.28 16.40
N LYS A 87 9.38 -0.99 16.14
CA LYS A 87 8.54 -0.22 17.05
C LYS A 87 7.10 -0.70 17.08
N VAL A 88 6.57 -1.14 15.95
CA VAL A 88 5.21 -1.72 15.90
C VAL A 88 5.17 -3.06 16.64
N THR A 89 6.17 -3.91 16.48
CA THR A 89 6.31 -5.16 17.27
C THR A 89 6.35 -4.89 18.78
N GLU A 90 7.15 -3.93 19.22
CA GLU A 90 7.22 -3.51 20.64
C GLU A 90 5.85 -3.03 21.17
N LEU A 91 5.14 -2.22 20.37
CA LEU A 91 3.81 -1.73 20.74
C LEU A 91 2.77 -2.85 20.81
N LEU A 92 2.83 -3.80 19.87
CA LEU A 92 1.97 -4.98 19.89
C LEU A 92 2.23 -5.85 21.12
N GLU A 93 3.51 -6.10 21.44
CA GLU A 93 3.86 -6.82 22.67
C GLU A 93 3.32 -6.12 23.92
N ALA A 94 3.50 -4.80 24.01
CA ALA A 94 3.00 -4.03 25.14
C ALA A 94 1.47 -4.13 25.26
N HIS A 95 0.78 -4.06 24.11
CA HIS A 95 -0.68 -4.24 24.07
C HIS A 95 -1.09 -5.65 24.55
N LEU A 96 -0.46 -6.69 24.02
CA LEU A 96 -0.74 -8.08 24.42
C LEU A 96 -0.53 -8.29 25.91
N ARG A 97 0.55 -7.77 26.51
CA ARG A 97 0.78 -7.83 27.96
C ARG A 97 -0.34 -7.18 28.75
N ASN A 98 -0.88 -6.08 28.26
CA ASN A 98 -1.96 -5.35 28.97
C ASN A 98 -3.31 -6.04 28.89
N VAL A 99 -3.60 -6.77 27.79
CA VAL A 99 -4.93 -7.37 27.55
C VAL A 99 -4.98 -8.85 27.86
N THR A 100 -3.84 -9.51 28.06
CA THR A 100 -3.79 -10.96 28.34
C THR A 100 -4.34 -11.26 29.73
N PRO A 101 -5.37 -12.12 29.84
CA PRO A 101 -5.93 -12.53 31.12
C PRO A 101 -4.92 -13.31 31.97
N ALA A 102 -5.07 -13.25 33.27
CA ALA A 102 -4.29 -14.08 34.20
C ALA A 102 -4.49 -15.58 33.86
N GLY A 103 -3.39 -16.34 33.82
CA GLY A 103 -3.41 -17.77 33.49
C GLY A 103 -3.29 -18.09 32.01
N VAL A 104 -3.23 -17.09 31.14
CA VAL A 104 -2.92 -17.25 29.72
C VAL A 104 -1.48 -16.83 29.45
N THR A 105 -0.78 -17.61 28.63
CA THR A 105 0.56 -17.28 28.13
C THR A 105 0.49 -17.11 26.62
N TRP A 106 1.38 -16.30 26.06
CA TRP A 106 1.46 -16.09 24.61
C TRP A 106 2.93 -16.01 24.16
N GLU A 107 3.13 -16.28 22.89
CA GLU A 107 4.37 -16.09 22.19
C GLU A 107 4.10 -15.23 20.95
N LEU A 108 4.92 -14.22 20.72
CA LEU A 108 4.90 -13.41 19.50
C LEU A 108 6.11 -13.78 18.64
N LYS A 109 5.85 -14.18 17.41
CA LYS A 109 6.90 -14.49 16.43
C LYS A 109 6.83 -13.50 15.29
N GLU A 110 7.83 -12.65 15.16
CA GLU A 110 8.02 -11.82 13.99
C GLU A 110 8.49 -12.69 12.81
N LEU A 111 7.85 -12.56 11.66
CA LEU A 111 8.17 -13.36 10.47
C LEU A 111 9.11 -12.60 9.54
N HIS A 112 8.58 -11.62 8.83
CA HIS A 112 9.34 -10.78 7.91
C HIS A 112 8.61 -9.46 7.71
N GLY A 113 9.33 -8.45 7.26
CA GLY A 113 8.76 -7.15 6.97
C GLY A 113 9.68 -6.31 6.09
N GLY A 114 9.12 -5.24 5.54
CA GLY A 114 9.84 -4.22 4.81
C GLY A 114 9.66 -2.86 5.46
N ARG A 115 10.53 -1.93 5.10
CA ARG A 115 10.39 -0.53 5.52
C ARG A 115 9.38 0.18 4.62
N PRO A 116 8.55 1.08 5.17
CA PRO A 116 7.70 1.94 4.36
C PRO A 116 8.58 2.91 3.54
N TRP A 117 8.05 3.32 2.40
CA TRP A 117 8.74 4.23 1.51
C TRP A 117 7.78 5.31 0.99
N LYS A 118 8.31 6.52 0.77
CA LYS A 118 7.59 7.62 0.15
C LYS A 118 8.46 8.21 -0.95
N ALA A 119 7.93 8.25 -2.17
CA ALA A 119 8.60 8.87 -3.30
C ALA A 119 8.83 10.37 -3.08
N ARG A 120 9.93 10.89 -3.63
CA ARG A 120 10.04 12.32 -3.90
C ARG A 120 9.33 12.60 -5.22
N ILE A 121 8.31 13.46 -5.16
CA ILE A 121 7.48 13.81 -6.32
C ILE A 121 7.89 15.16 -6.94
N GLU A 122 9.14 15.52 -6.84
CA GLU A 122 9.72 16.78 -7.31
C GLU A 122 11.14 16.57 -7.84
N GLY A 123 11.56 17.48 -8.70
CA GLY A 123 12.88 17.47 -9.30
C GLY A 123 12.91 16.90 -10.72
N PRO A 124 14.08 17.01 -11.41
CA PRO A 124 14.18 16.82 -12.85
C PRO A 124 13.76 15.42 -13.33
N TYR A 125 13.99 14.40 -12.54
CA TYR A 125 13.59 13.02 -12.90
C TYR A 125 12.08 12.82 -12.82
N PHE A 126 11.45 13.43 -11.81
CA PHE A 126 9.99 13.39 -11.69
C PHE A 126 9.33 14.20 -12.80
N ASP A 127 9.86 15.38 -13.10
CA ASP A 127 9.35 16.26 -14.15
C ASP A 127 9.47 15.58 -15.52
N ALA A 128 10.61 14.96 -15.83
CA ALA A 128 10.79 14.17 -17.05
C ALA A 128 9.79 13.00 -17.17
N ALA A 129 9.51 12.32 -16.07
CA ALA A 129 8.52 11.24 -16.06
C ALA A 129 7.09 11.77 -16.27
N ALA A 130 6.75 12.88 -15.64
CA ALA A 130 5.45 13.51 -15.80
C ALA A 130 5.21 13.98 -17.25
N GLU A 131 6.20 14.63 -17.87
CA GLU A 131 6.14 15.03 -19.26
C GLU A 131 6.03 13.85 -20.22
N ALA A 132 6.81 12.79 -20.01
CA ALA A 132 6.77 11.59 -20.84
C ALA A 132 5.40 10.90 -20.78
N LEU A 133 4.81 10.83 -19.59
CA LEU A 133 3.46 10.30 -19.40
C LEU A 133 2.40 11.19 -20.06
N GLU A 134 2.47 12.50 -19.89
CA GLU A 134 1.55 13.45 -20.51
C GLU A 134 1.58 13.35 -22.06
N GLU A 135 2.79 13.26 -22.63
CA GLU A 135 2.97 13.11 -24.07
C GLU A 135 2.39 11.79 -24.60
N ALA A 136 2.61 10.68 -23.90
CA ALA A 136 2.14 9.37 -24.34
C ALA A 136 0.63 9.15 -24.12
N PHE A 137 0.07 9.68 -23.04
CA PHE A 137 -1.33 9.46 -22.66
C PHE A 137 -2.25 10.62 -23.01
N GLY A 138 -1.70 11.79 -23.34
CA GLY A 138 -2.47 12.99 -23.67
C GLY A 138 -3.13 13.67 -22.47
N THR A 139 -2.75 13.27 -21.26
CA THR A 139 -3.31 13.80 -20.01
C THR A 139 -2.21 13.89 -18.96
N LYS A 140 -2.18 15.00 -18.22
CA LYS A 140 -1.21 15.21 -17.16
C LYS A 140 -1.35 14.13 -16.08
N PRO A 141 -0.26 13.45 -15.71
CA PRO A 141 -0.31 12.43 -14.66
C PRO A 141 -0.55 13.06 -13.29
N VAL A 142 -1.18 12.28 -12.42
CA VAL A 142 -1.41 12.67 -11.03
C VAL A 142 -0.65 11.70 -10.13
N PRO A 143 0.17 12.19 -9.20
CA PRO A 143 0.80 11.35 -8.21
C PRO A 143 -0.24 10.67 -7.32
N MET A 144 -0.11 9.36 -7.16
CA MET A 144 -1.01 8.56 -6.34
C MET A 144 -0.23 7.89 -5.22
N GLY A 145 -0.83 7.80 -4.04
CA GLY A 145 -0.36 6.90 -3.01
C GLY A 145 -0.66 5.45 -3.35
N GLY A 146 0.06 4.53 -2.77
CA GLY A 146 -0.18 3.10 -2.93
C GLY A 146 -0.03 2.36 -1.62
N GLY A 147 -1.04 1.55 -1.25
CA GLY A 147 -0.95 0.62 -0.13
C GLY A 147 -0.13 -0.64 -0.46
N GLY A 148 0.39 -0.76 -1.68
CA GLY A 148 1.23 -1.86 -2.12
C GLY A 148 2.61 -1.85 -1.46
N SER A 149 3.24 -3.02 -1.37
CA SER A 149 4.58 -3.15 -0.80
C SER A 149 5.56 -3.54 -1.91
N ILE A 150 6.54 -2.69 -2.14
CA ILE A 150 7.69 -2.98 -3.02
C ILE A 150 8.95 -2.73 -2.20
N PRO A 151 9.30 -3.63 -1.27
CA PRO A 151 10.37 -3.39 -0.28
C PRO A 151 11.74 -3.09 -0.90
N ILE A 152 12.01 -3.62 -2.10
CA ILE A 152 13.29 -3.45 -2.81
C ILE A 152 13.55 -1.98 -3.22
N VAL A 153 12.52 -1.15 -3.33
CA VAL A 153 12.68 0.27 -3.72
C VAL A 153 13.54 1.03 -2.71
N VAL A 154 13.36 0.75 -1.42
CA VAL A 154 14.18 1.35 -0.36
C VAL A 154 15.65 0.97 -0.53
N GLU A 155 15.93 -0.29 -0.85
CA GLU A 155 17.30 -0.77 -1.08
C GLU A 155 17.94 -0.14 -2.34
N PHE A 156 17.15 0.06 -3.40
CA PHE A 156 17.63 0.75 -4.59
C PHE A 156 18.00 2.19 -4.29
N GLU A 157 17.13 2.93 -3.62
CA GLU A 157 17.39 4.34 -3.31
C GLU A 157 18.61 4.50 -2.39
N GLU A 158 18.74 3.67 -1.37
CA GLU A 158 19.85 3.73 -0.43
C GLU A 158 21.19 3.29 -1.03
N ARG A 159 21.19 2.26 -1.87
CA ARG A 159 22.43 1.70 -2.44
C ARG A 159 22.88 2.40 -3.70
N LEU A 160 21.94 2.84 -4.53
CA LEU A 160 22.24 3.50 -5.80
C LEU A 160 22.29 5.02 -5.66
N HIS A 161 21.79 5.56 -4.54
CA HIS A 161 21.67 7.01 -4.30
C HIS A 161 20.91 7.73 -5.43
N ALA A 162 19.96 7.05 -6.03
CA ALA A 162 19.15 7.54 -7.13
C ALA A 162 17.66 7.50 -6.75
N PRO A 163 16.86 8.50 -7.15
CA PRO A 163 15.44 8.49 -6.90
C PRO A 163 14.76 7.35 -7.66
N ALA A 164 13.81 6.68 -7.03
CA ALA A 164 13.01 5.66 -7.67
C ALA A 164 11.72 6.27 -8.21
N LEU A 165 11.42 6.02 -9.48
CA LEU A 165 10.18 6.42 -10.14
C LEU A 165 9.30 5.17 -10.31
N LEU A 166 8.16 5.13 -9.61
CA LEU A 166 7.18 4.05 -9.76
C LEU A 166 6.11 4.48 -10.75
N LEU A 167 6.11 3.85 -11.91
CA LEU A 167 5.15 4.11 -12.97
C LEU A 167 4.21 2.91 -13.11
N GLY A 168 2.90 3.16 -13.04
CA GLY A 168 1.87 2.12 -13.16
C GLY A 168 0.96 2.40 -14.36
N PHE A 169 0.62 1.34 -15.11
CA PHE A 169 -0.22 1.41 -16.31
C PHE A 169 -1.50 0.58 -16.21
N SER A 170 -1.74 -0.01 -15.04
CA SER A 170 -2.96 -0.77 -14.77
C SER A 170 -4.15 0.16 -14.57
N LEU A 171 -5.32 -0.32 -14.97
CA LEU A 171 -6.59 0.39 -14.78
C LEU A 171 -7.32 -0.09 -13.52
N PRO A 172 -8.20 0.73 -12.93
CA PRO A 172 -9.16 0.24 -11.95
C PRO A 172 -9.93 -0.97 -12.50
N GLY A 173 -10.24 -1.93 -11.63
CA GLY A 173 -10.97 -3.14 -12.01
C GLY A 173 -10.15 -4.19 -12.77
N CYS A 174 -8.84 -4.02 -12.96
CA CYS A 174 -7.99 -5.01 -13.63
C CYS A 174 -7.75 -6.30 -12.82
N ASN A 175 -8.35 -6.43 -11.64
CA ASN A 175 -8.29 -7.61 -10.77
C ASN A 175 -6.86 -8.02 -10.37
N LEU A 176 -6.00 -7.06 -10.04
CA LEU A 176 -4.63 -7.35 -9.59
C LEU A 176 -4.61 -8.39 -8.46
N HIS A 177 -3.79 -9.42 -8.62
CA HIS A 177 -3.65 -10.56 -7.69
C HIS A 177 -4.94 -11.39 -7.51
N ALA A 178 -5.88 -11.32 -8.43
CA ALA A 178 -7.14 -12.04 -8.38
C ALA A 178 -7.40 -12.86 -9.67
N PRO A 179 -8.36 -13.80 -9.66
CA PRO A 179 -8.77 -14.48 -10.88
C PRO A 179 -9.24 -13.51 -11.96
N ASN A 180 -8.95 -13.84 -13.23
CA ASN A 180 -9.27 -13.02 -14.39
C ASN A 180 -8.57 -11.65 -14.39
N GLU A 181 -7.37 -11.56 -13.85
CA GLU A 181 -6.52 -10.37 -14.00
C GLU A 181 -6.32 -10.05 -15.48
N TRP A 182 -6.39 -8.77 -15.83
CA TRP A 182 -6.26 -8.31 -17.20
C TRP A 182 -5.45 -7.02 -17.30
N LEU A 183 -4.93 -6.76 -18.49
CA LEU A 183 -4.21 -5.54 -18.83
C LEU A 183 -4.81 -4.94 -20.10
N SER A 184 -4.98 -3.62 -20.15
CA SER A 184 -5.33 -2.90 -21.38
C SER A 184 -4.17 -2.91 -22.37
N VAL A 185 -4.39 -3.45 -23.57
CA VAL A 185 -3.39 -3.44 -24.65
C VAL A 185 -3.03 -2.00 -25.04
N GLU A 186 -4.01 -1.11 -25.10
CA GLU A 186 -3.79 0.31 -25.36
C GLU A 186 -2.87 0.94 -24.32
N ASN A 187 -3.11 0.69 -23.02
CA ASN A 187 -2.25 1.20 -21.94
C ASN A 187 -0.85 0.58 -21.97
N PHE A 188 -0.74 -0.69 -22.37
CA PHE A 188 0.54 -1.34 -22.54
C PHE A 188 1.37 -0.67 -23.65
N GLU A 189 0.77 -0.41 -24.80
CA GLU A 189 1.43 0.26 -25.93
C GLU A 189 1.81 1.70 -25.58
N LYS A 190 0.91 2.47 -24.96
CA LYS A 190 1.21 3.81 -24.47
C LYS A 190 2.30 3.80 -23.40
N GLY A 191 2.31 2.80 -22.53
CA GLY A 191 3.35 2.62 -21.51
C GLY A 191 4.74 2.41 -22.11
N ILE A 192 4.84 1.60 -23.20
CA ILE A 192 6.10 1.44 -23.93
C ILE A 192 6.56 2.79 -24.49
N GLY A 193 5.64 3.56 -25.12
CA GLY A 193 5.92 4.90 -25.65
C GLY A 193 6.40 5.86 -24.55
N ALA A 194 5.71 5.88 -23.41
CA ALA A 194 6.07 6.72 -22.27
C ALA A 194 7.47 6.39 -21.71
N LEU A 195 7.83 5.10 -21.63
CA LEU A 195 9.17 4.71 -21.19
C LEU A 195 10.25 5.10 -22.17
N ALA A 196 10.01 4.98 -23.47
CA ALA A 196 10.94 5.43 -24.51
C ALA A 196 11.20 6.95 -24.43
N LEU A 197 10.12 7.73 -24.31
CA LEU A 197 10.20 9.19 -24.10
C LEU A 197 10.93 9.54 -22.80
N LEU A 198 10.66 8.82 -21.72
CA LEU A 198 11.34 9.04 -20.46
C LEU A 198 12.85 8.84 -20.56
N TYR A 199 13.29 7.73 -21.19
CA TYR A 199 14.73 7.49 -21.41
C TYR A 199 15.39 8.57 -22.26
N ASP A 200 14.72 9.06 -23.29
CA ASP A 200 15.22 10.17 -24.11
C ASP A 200 15.39 11.45 -23.29
N LYS A 201 14.37 11.83 -22.54
CA LYS A 201 14.41 13.00 -21.64
C LYS A 201 15.50 12.88 -20.56
N LEU A 202 15.65 11.71 -19.93
CA LEU A 202 16.70 11.48 -18.94
C LEU A 202 18.10 11.53 -19.56
N GLY A 203 18.27 11.05 -20.80
CA GLY A 203 19.52 11.14 -21.53
C GLY A 203 19.93 12.59 -21.82
N ALA A 204 18.97 13.44 -22.14
CA ALA A 204 19.21 14.87 -22.34
C ALA A 204 19.65 15.57 -21.05
N HIS A 205 19.06 15.26 -19.89
CA HIS A 205 19.46 15.83 -18.61
C HIS A 205 20.83 15.34 -18.10
N ALA A 206 21.29 14.17 -18.53
CA ALA A 206 22.61 13.65 -18.15
C ALA A 206 23.76 14.26 -18.94
N ALA A 207 23.45 14.99 -20.02
CA ALA A 207 24.42 15.64 -20.89
C ALA A 207 24.76 17.08 -20.49
N ASP A 208 23.99 17.67 -19.59
CA ASP A 208 24.17 19.00 -18.97
C ASP A 208 24.90 18.86 -17.61
#